data_74c7f281c710e056daf64b76842a5731
#
_entry.id   74c7f281c710e056daf64b76842a5731
#
_cell.length_a   1.000
_cell.length_b   1.000
_cell.length_c   1.000
_cell.angle_alpha   90.00
_cell.angle_beta   90.00
_cell.angle_gamma   90.00
#
_symmetry.space_group_name_H-M   'P 1'
#
loop_
_entity.id
_entity.type
_entity.pdbx_description
1 polymer ?
#
loop_
_entity_poly.entity_id
_entity_poly.type
_entity_poly.pdbx_seq_one_letter_code
_entity_poly.pdbx_strand_id
1 'polypeptide(L)'
;LDPDTGRLKWHYQVTPGDNWDYTATQHIILADLVIGSKPRKVLMQAPKNGFFYVIDRVTGELLSADKYIPATWASHVDMKTGRPVETPEGDWSKETKIIVPAAFGGHNWHPMASNPQTGLVYIPAMQPAGIYPPSTEHLQTGKYTRREMFWNPGVDWNNYTNTVYAILAQTGGN
;
A
#
# COMPACT_ATOMS: atom_id res chain seq x y z
N LEU A 1 13.47 -12.38 -9.28
CA LEU A 1 14.69 -12.67 -10.03
C LEU A 1 14.96 -14.17 -10.04
N ASP A 2 15.70 -14.61 -11.04
CA ASP A 2 16.27 -15.95 -11.07
C ASP A 2 17.53 -15.98 -10.19
N PRO A 3 17.64 -16.86 -9.19
CA PRO A 3 18.76 -16.83 -8.25
C PRO A 3 20.10 -17.22 -8.87
N ASP A 4 20.09 -18.05 -9.91
CA ASP A 4 21.32 -18.56 -10.52
C ASP A 4 21.87 -17.60 -11.58
N THR A 5 20.98 -16.87 -12.27
CA THR A 5 21.34 -16.03 -13.43
C THR A 5 21.16 -14.55 -13.21
N GLY A 6 20.45 -14.13 -12.14
CA GLY A 6 20.07 -12.75 -11.89
C GLY A 6 19.02 -12.20 -12.88
N ARG A 7 18.50 -13.00 -13.78
CA ARG A 7 17.53 -12.55 -14.78
C ARG A 7 16.21 -12.17 -14.13
N LEU A 8 15.62 -11.06 -14.62
CA LEU A 8 14.28 -10.65 -14.25
C LEU A 8 13.26 -11.70 -14.69
N LYS A 9 12.48 -12.25 -13.76
CA LYS A 9 11.33 -13.11 -14.04
C LYS A 9 10.08 -12.27 -14.26
N TRP A 10 9.75 -11.45 -13.27
CA TRP A 10 8.66 -10.47 -13.29
C TRP A 10 8.92 -9.37 -12.26
N HIS A 11 8.19 -8.28 -12.36
CA HIS A 11 8.14 -7.23 -11.36
C HIS A 11 6.72 -6.71 -11.21
N TYR A 12 6.41 -6.16 -10.05
CA TYR A 12 5.17 -5.46 -9.77
C TYR A 12 5.47 -4.20 -8.96
N GLN A 13 4.87 -3.09 -9.34
CA GLN A 13 5.07 -1.80 -8.68
C GLN A 13 3.73 -1.34 -8.10
N VAL A 14 3.63 -1.34 -6.77
CA VAL A 14 2.37 -1.06 -6.05
C VAL A 14 1.98 0.42 -6.08
N THR A 15 2.95 1.33 -6.19
CA THR A 15 2.72 2.77 -6.24
C THR A 15 3.61 3.40 -7.32
N PRO A 16 3.24 3.31 -8.61
CA PRO A 16 3.99 3.97 -9.68
C PRO A 16 3.95 5.49 -9.50
N GLY A 17 5.08 6.17 -9.72
CA GLY A 17 5.15 7.62 -9.58
C GLY A 17 4.94 8.12 -8.15
N ASP A 18 5.29 7.30 -7.15
CA ASP A 18 5.09 7.60 -5.73
C ASP A 18 5.67 8.95 -5.34
N ASN A 19 4.83 9.83 -4.84
CA ASN A 19 5.19 11.13 -4.27
C ASN A 19 4.61 11.33 -2.86
N TRP A 20 4.09 10.25 -2.24
CA TRP A 20 3.51 10.21 -0.89
C TRP A 20 4.40 9.50 0.13
N ASP A 21 5.55 8.94 -0.31
CA ASP A 21 6.43 8.08 0.48
C ASP A 21 5.80 6.71 0.82
N TYR A 22 5.09 6.12 -0.12
CA TYR A 22 4.43 4.81 0.05
C TYR A 22 5.35 3.64 -0.31
N THR A 23 6.42 3.48 0.44
CA THR A 23 7.34 2.36 0.25
C THR A 23 6.65 1.01 0.41
N ALA A 24 7.12 0.00 -0.31
CA ALA A 24 6.63 -1.38 -0.27
C ALA A 24 7.64 -2.32 0.40
N THR A 25 8.20 -1.90 1.52
CA THR A 25 9.21 -2.65 2.30
C THR A 25 8.60 -3.52 3.39
N GLN A 26 7.27 -3.55 3.49
CA GLN A 26 6.53 -4.28 4.51
C GLN A 26 6.67 -5.80 4.32
N HIS A 27 6.44 -6.52 5.43
CA HIS A 27 6.45 -7.97 5.48
C HIS A 27 5.65 -8.61 4.34
N ILE A 28 6.20 -9.63 3.71
CA ILE A 28 5.55 -10.43 2.66
C ILE A 28 5.21 -11.80 3.24
N ILE A 29 3.97 -12.23 3.08
CA ILE A 29 3.52 -13.58 3.41
C ILE A 29 3.44 -14.40 2.12
N LEU A 30 4.04 -15.59 2.14
CA LEU A 30 3.93 -16.56 1.05
C LEU A 30 2.94 -17.65 1.46
N ALA A 31 2.03 -18.01 0.55
CA ALA A 31 1.04 -19.06 0.80
C ALA A 31 0.70 -19.81 -0.50
N ASP A 32 0.14 -20.99 -0.32
CA ASP A 32 -0.51 -21.74 -1.39
C ASP A 32 -2.01 -21.73 -1.11
N LEU A 33 -2.79 -21.09 -2.00
CA LEU A 33 -4.21 -20.85 -1.84
C LEU A 33 -5.00 -21.43 -3.01
N VAL A 34 -6.30 -21.66 -2.79
CA VAL A 34 -7.24 -21.96 -3.88
C VAL A 34 -8.05 -20.71 -4.17
N ILE A 35 -7.85 -20.10 -5.33
CA ILE A 35 -8.54 -18.88 -5.76
C ILE A 35 -9.28 -19.17 -7.07
N GLY A 36 -10.60 -18.94 -7.10
CA GLY A 36 -11.42 -19.26 -8.26
C GLY A 36 -11.33 -20.74 -8.67
N SER A 37 -11.30 -21.67 -7.69
CA SER A 37 -11.14 -23.12 -7.87
C SER A 37 -9.79 -23.54 -8.48
N LYS A 38 -8.82 -22.64 -8.53
CA LYS A 38 -7.46 -22.95 -9.04
C LYS A 38 -6.44 -22.86 -7.90
N PRO A 39 -5.51 -23.82 -7.79
CA PRO A 39 -4.39 -23.69 -6.87
C PRO A 39 -3.46 -22.57 -7.36
N ARG A 40 -3.09 -21.67 -6.47
CA ARG A 40 -2.21 -20.52 -6.72
C ARG A 40 -1.13 -20.43 -5.66
N LYS A 41 0.09 -20.21 -6.09
CA LYS A 41 1.20 -19.86 -5.22
C LYS A 41 1.25 -18.35 -5.13
N VAL A 42 0.93 -17.79 -3.97
CA VAL A 42 0.78 -16.34 -3.83
C VAL A 42 1.83 -15.71 -2.94
N LEU A 43 2.06 -14.44 -3.13
CA LEU A 43 2.60 -13.51 -2.16
C LEU A 43 1.52 -12.52 -1.77
N MET A 44 1.51 -12.14 -0.50
CA MET A 44 0.55 -11.18 0.06
C MET A 44 1.31 -10.08 0.78
N GLN A 45 0.93 -8.83 0.51
CA GLN A 45 1.57 -7.67 1.13
C GLN A 45 0.55 -6.55 1.33
N ALA A 46 0.65 -5.87 2.47
CA ALA A 46 -0.06 -4.62 2.77
C ALA A 46 0.97 -3.48 2.86
N PRO A 47 1.34 -2.84 1.75
CA PRO A 47 2.25 -1.71 1.77
C PRO A 47 1.61 -0.44 2.37
N LYS A 48 2.40 0.62 2.54
CA LYS A 48 1.96 1.91 3.11
C LYS A 48 0.74 2.50 2.41
N ASN A 49 0.55 2.23 1.13
CA ASN A 49 -0.43 2.87 0.26
C ASN A 49 -1.91 2.56 0.57
N GLY A 50 -2.17 1.65 1.51
CA GLY A 50 -3.53 1.34 1.98
C GLY A 50 -4.25 0.20 1.25
N PHE A 51 -3.58 -0.47 0.31
CA PHE A 51 -4.12 -1.62 -0.42
C PHE A 51 -3.43 -2.91 0.02
N PHE A 52 -4.19 -3.99 0.13
CA PHE A 52 -3.70 -5.33 0.36
C PHE A 52 -3.62 -6.09 -0.97
N TYR A 53 -2.42 -6.45 -1.36
CA TYR A 53 -2.14 -7.11 -2.65
C TYR A 53 -1.99 -8.61 -2.46
N VAL A 54 -2.62 -9.36 -3.36
CA VAL A 54 -2.42 -10.79 -3.55
C VAL A 54 -1.93 -11.01 -4.97
N ILE A 55 -0.72 -11.49 -5.13
CA ILE A 55 -0.04 -11.63 -6.42
C ILE A 55 0.39 -13.08 -6.58
N ASP A 56 0.15 -13.67 -7.75
CA ASP A 56 0.72 -14.97 -8.11
C ASP A 56 2.25 -14.84 -8.17
N ARG A 57 2.96 -15.52 -7.26
CA ARG A 57 4.42 -15.39 -7.16
C ARG A 57 5.20 -16.07 -8.28
N VAL A 58 4.52 -16.89 -9.08
CA VAL A 58 5.14 -17.57 -10.23
C VAL A 58 5.12 -16.66 -11.45
N THR A 59 3.99 -15.99 -11.70
CA THR A 59 3.75 -15.24 -12.93
C THR A 59 3.85 -13.74 -12.75
N GLY A 60 3.64 -13.21 -11.52
CA GLY A 60 3.49 -11.78 -11.24
C GLY A 60 2.08 -11.25 -11.50
N GLU A 61 1.11 -12.14 -11.80
CA GLU A 61 -0.29 -11.76 -12.02
C GLU A 61 -0.91 -11.21 -10.74
N LEU A 62 -1.52 -10.01 -10.82
CA LEU A 62 -2.33 -9.46 -9.75
C LEU A 62 -3.63 -10.27 -9.64
N LEU A 63 -3.89 -10.85 -8.47
CA LEU A 63 -5.09 -11.63 -8.20
C LEU A 63 -6.14 -10.82 -7.45
N SER A 64 -5.73 -9.97 -6.51
CA SER A 64 -6.58 -8.96 -5.88
C SER A 64 -5.75 -7.82 -5.30
N ALA A 65 -6.40 -6.65 -5.15
CA ALA A 65 -5.82 -5.48 -4.50
C ALA A 65 -6.96 -4.64 -3.89
N ASP A 66 -7.32 -4.93 -2.65
CA ASP A 66 -8.42 -4.29 -1.95
C ASP A 66 -7.91 -3.33 -0.88
N LYS A 67 -8.66 -2.25 -0.61
CA LYS A 67 -8.33 -1.36 0.49
C LYS A 67 -8.48 -2.08 1.82
N TYR A 68 -7.42 -2.08 2.65
CA TYR A 68 -7.51 -2.56 4.04
C TYR A 68 -7.76 -1.41 5.03
N ILE A 69 -7.56 -0.15 4.60
CA ILE A 69 -7.93 1.08 5.30
C ILE A 69 -8.50 2.09 4.28
N PRO A 70 -9.17 3.17 4.73
CA PRO A 70 -9.48 4.29 3.85
C PRO A 70 -8.23 4.83 3.16
N ALA A 71 -8.31 5.03 1.84
CA ALA A 71 -7.26 5.65 1.05
C ALA A 71 -7.89 6.71 0.15
N THR A 72 -7.47 7.99 0.31
CA THR A 72 -8.02 9.11 -0.46
C THR A 72 -7.24 9.36 -1.74
N TRP A 73 -5.98 8.98 -1.81
CA TRP A 73 -5.09 9.20 -2.96
C TRP A 73 -5.45 8.38 -4.21
N ALA A 74 -6.09 7.23 -4.01
CA ALA A 74 -6.54 6.36 -5.11
C ALA A 74 -7.90 5.75 -4.78
N SER A 75 -8.75 5.59 -5.80
CA SER A 75 -10.08 4.99 -5.68
C SER A 75 -10.01 3.48 -5.54
N HIS A 76 -9.23 2.82 -6.39
CA HIS A 76 -9.05 1.37 -6.45
C HIS A 76 -7.79 1.03 -7.24
N VAL A 77 -7.43 -0.24 -7.33
CA VAL A 77 -6.43 -0.75 -8.26
C VAL A 77 -7.17 -1.37 -9.45
N ASP A 78 -6.89 -0.89 -10.65
CA ASP A 78 -7.45 -1.47 -11.87
C ASP A 78 -6.86 -2.87 -12.08
N MET A 79 -7.70 -3.89 -12.01
CA MET A 79 -7.29 -5.30 -12.10
C MET A 79 -6.75 -5.69 -13.48
N LYS A 80 -7.06 -4.92 -14.55
CA LYS A 80 -6.55 -5.19 -15.90
C LYS A 80 -5.12 -4.70 -16.08
N THR A 81 -4.83 -3.53 -15.53
CA THR A 81 -3.53 -2.88 -15.67
C THR A 81 -2.60 -3.14 -14.47
N GLY A 82 -3.16 -3.53 -13.33
CA GLY A 82 -2.46 -3.66 -12.06
C GLY A 82 -2.06 -2.30 -11.46
N ARG A 83 -2.68 -1.19 -11.91
CA ARG A 83 -2.30 0.16 -11.52
C ARG A 83 -3.34 0.81 -10.62
N PRO A 84 -2.94 1.56 -9.58
CA PRO A 84 -3.86 2.38 -8.82
C PRO A 84 -4.50 3.44 -9.72
N VAL A 85 -5.79 3.67 -9.53
CA VAL A 85 -6.52 4.76 -10.17
C VAL A 85 -6.53 5.93 -9.20
N GLU A 86 -5.62 6.87 -9.43
CA GLU A 86 -5.45 8.06 -8.59
C GLU A 86 -6.70 8.93 -8.60
N THR A 87 -6.89 9.67 -7.51
CA THR A 87 -7.98 10.62 -7.35
C THR A 87 -7.44 12.05 -7.38
N PRO A 88 -8.28 13.06 -7.65
CA PRO A 88 -7.88 14.46 -7.52
C PRO A 88 -7.41 14.83 -6.10
N GLU A 89 -7.90 14.13 -5.08
CA GLU A 89 -7.49 14.31 -3.68
C GLU A 89 -6.06 13.84 -3.42
N GLY A 90 -5.53 12.95 -4.26
CA GLY A 90 -4.14 12.50 -4.22
C GLY A 90 -3.15 13.50 -4.82
N ASP A 91 -3.61 14.39 -5.70
CA ASP A 91 -2.75 15.39 -6.36
C ASP A 91 -2.60 16.65 -5.49
N TRP A 92 -1.45 16.78 -4.85
CA TRP A 92 -1.07 17.92 -4.02
C TRP A 92 -0.09 18.88 -4.72
N SER A 93 0.07 18.76 -6.03
CA SER A 93 1.03 19.57 -6.81
C SER A 93 0.67 21.06 -6.85
N LYS A 94 -0.61 21.40 -6.77
CA LYS A 94 -1.11 22.78 -6.94
C LYS A 94 -1.67 23.40 -5.66
N GLU A 95 -2.21 22.59 -4.76
CA GLU A 95 -2.84 23.06 -3.54
C GLU A 95 -2.58 22.09 -2.38
N THR A 96 -2.72 22.57 -1.15
CA THR A 96 -2.58 21.73 0.04
C THR A 96 -3.70 20.71 0.10
N LYS A 97 -3.33 19.45 0.26
CA LYS A 97 -4.27 18.31 0.41
C LYS A 97 -4.13 17.65 1.77
N ILE A 98 -5.23 17.09 2.25
CA ILE A 98 -5.24 16.13 3.37
C ILE A 98 -5.37 14.74 2.76
N ILE A 99 -4.32 13.94 2.91
CA ILE A 99 -4.21 12.62 2.28
C ILE A 99 -4.20 11.52 3.34
N VAL A 100 -4.98 10.49 3.09
CA VAL A 100 -5.04 9.26 3.91
C VAL A 100 -4.65 8.09 3.00
N PRO A 101 -3.77 7.21 3.47
CA PRO A 101 -2.90 7.36 4.63
C PRO A 101 -1.83 8.44 4.41
N ALA A 102 -1.27 8.96 5.51
CA ALA A 102 -0.06 9.79 5.45
C ALA A 102 1.18 8.95 5.10
N ALA A 103 2.35 9.58 5.01
CA ALA A 103 3.63 8.93 4.65
C ALA A 103 4.06 7.78 5.58
N PHE A 104 3.56 7.73 6.81
CA PHE A 104 3.74 6.56 7.67
C PHE A 104 3.01 5.32 7.15
N GLY A 105 2.01 5.52 6.29
CA GLY A 105 1.24 4.46 5.66
C GLY A 105 0.12 3.89 6.51
N GLY A 106 -0.71 3.08 5.87
CA GLY A 106 -1.73 2.29 6.54
C GLY A 106 -1.16 1.09 7.30
N HIS A 107 0.02 0.66 6.93
CA HIS A 107 0.82 -0.38 7.58
C HIS A 107 2.30 -0.05 7.34
N ASN A 108 3.14 -0.39 8.30
CA ASN A 108 4.56 -0.12 8.18
C ASN A 108 5.39 -1.39 8.46
N TRP A 109 6.42 -1.32 9.27
CA TRP A 109 7.39 -2.39 9.52
C TRP A 109 6.86 -3.54 10.39
N HIS A 110 5.75 -3.38 11.06
CA HIS A 110 5.16 -4.40 11.92
C HIS A 110 4.84 -5.67 11.10
N PRO A 111 5.16 -6.88 11.58
CA PRO A 111 4.87 -8.09 10.82
C PRO A 111 3.37 -8.36 10.77
N MET A 112 2.91 -8.81 9.61
CA MET A 112 1.59 -9.42 9.46
C MET A 112 1.62 -10.87 9.97
N ALA A 113 0.45 -11.46 10.22
CA ALA A 113 0.30 -12.87 10.53
C ALA A 113 -0.78 -13.49 9.64
N SER A 114 -0.67 -14.78 9.35
CA SER A 114 -1.69 -15.52 8.63
C SER A 114 -2.04 -16.81 9.35
N ASN A 115 -3.31 -17.20 9.27
CA ASN A 115 -3.78 -18.46 9.79
C ASN A 115 -4.35 -19.30 8.62
N PRO A 116 -3.65 -20.37 8.22
CA PRO A 116 -4.08 -21.18 7.07
C PRO A 116 -5.37 -21.96 7.32
N GLN A 117 -5.77 -22.20 8.58
CA GLN A 117 -7.01 -22.89 8.92
C GLN A 117 -8.23 -21.99 8.71
N THR A 118 -8.11 -20.70 9.01
CA THR A 118 -9.19 -19.72 8.84
C THR A 118 -9.13 -18.99 7.49
N GLY A 119 -7.99 -19.02 6.81
CA GLY A 119 -7.74 -18.26 5.60
C GLY A 119 -7.60 -16.75 5.83
N LEU A 120 -7.41 -16.32 7.09
CA LEU A 120 -7.30 -14.91 7.45
C LEU A 120 -5.85 -14.44 7.48
N VAL A 121 -5.65 -13.20 7.03
CA VAL A 121 -4.44 -12.42 7.23
C VAL A 121 -4.72 -11.28 8.18
N TYR A 122 -3.88 -11.11 9.20
CA TYR A 122 -3.99 -10.08 10.22
C TYR A 122 -2.95 -8.99 9.93
N ILE A 123 -3.42 -7.75 9.79
CA ILE A 123 -2.60 -6.60 9.41
C ILE A 123 -2.63 -5.59 10.57
N PRO A 124 -1.48 -5.26 11.20
CA PRO A 124 -1.40 -4.15 12.16
C PRO A 124 -1.54 -2.83 11.40
N ALA A 125 -2.76 -2.33 11.30
CA ALA A 125 -3.08 -1.19 10.45
C ALA A 125 -3.27 0.11 11.23
N MET A 126 -2.97 1.23 10.55
CA MET A 126 -3.07 2.60 11.05
C MET A 126 -3.86 3.43 10.05
N GLN A 127 -4.51 4.50 10.50
CA GLN A 127 -5.24 5.43 9.62
C GLN A 127 -4.75 6.88 9.79
N PRO A 128 -3.45 7.16 9.58
CA PRO A 128 -2.95 8.53 9.71
C PRO A 128 -3.41 9.38 8.54
N ALA A 129 -3.81 10.61 8.81
CA ALA A 129 -3.95 11.66 7.81
C ALA A 129 -2.69 12.53 7.78
N GLY A 130 -2.30 12.99 6.61
CA GLY A 130 -1.18 13.91 6.41
C GLY A 130 -1.59 15.16 5.65
N ILE A 131 -0.96 16.28 5.98
CA ILE A 131 -1.08 17.53 5.23
C ILE A 131 0.08 17.61 4.25
N TYR A 132 -0.23 17.71 2.97
CA TYR A 132 0.73 17.79 1.87
C TYR A 132 0.60 19.17 1.19
N PRO A 133 1.42 20.16 1.58
CA PRO A 133 1.43 21.45 0.91
C PRO A 133 2.23 21.38 -0.39
N PRO A 134 1.82 22.09 -1.47
CA PRO A 134 2.59 22.16 -2.69
C PRO A 134 3.95 22.78 -2.41
N SER A 135 5.01 22.21 -3.02
CA SER A 135 6.36 22.74 -2.90
C SER A 135 6.86 23.18 -4.27
N THR A 136 6.98 24.49 -4.45
CA THR A 136 7.61 25.08 -5.63
C THR A 136 9.09 25.41 -5.40
N GLU A 137 9.55 25.37 -4.16
CA GLU A 137 10.88 25.84 -3.77
C GLU A 137 12.00 24.97 -4.37
N HIS A 138 11.81 23.66 -4.42
CA HIS A 138 12.76 22.74 -5.04
C HIS A 138 12.94 23.02 -6.54
N LEU A 139 11.85 23.28 -7.25
CA LEU A 139 11.85 23.61 -8.67
C LEU A 139 12.53 24.94 -8.95
N GLN A 140 12.42 25.91 -8.03
CA GLN A 140 13.01 27.25 -8.20
C GLN A 140 14.47 27.32 -7.80
N THR A 141 14.89 26.62 -6.77
CA THR A 141 16.22 26.77 -6.17
C THR A 141 17.14 25.57 -6.36
N GLY A 142 16.61 24.42 -6.77
CA GLY A 142 17.31 23.15 -6.79
C GLY A 142 17.74 22.65 -5.40
N LYS A 143 17.30 23.33 -4.33
CA LYS A 143 17.58 22.95 -2.96
C LYS A 143 16.44 22.13 -2.40
N TYR A 144 16.75 20.98 -1.84
CA TYR A 144 15.78 20.18 -1.10
C TYR A 144 15.57 20.79 0.28
N THR A 145 14.47 21.48 0.46
CA THR A 145 14.04 21.94 1.78
C THR A 145 13.15 20.90 2.39
N ARG A 146 13.59 20.37 3.52
CA ARG A 146 12.76 19.47 4.34
C ARG A 146 11.63 20.29 4.95
N ARG A 147 10.51 20.43 4.23
CA ARG A 147 9.27 20.89 4.87
C ARG A 147 8.75 19.75 5.76
N GLU A 148 8.24 20.14 6.91
CA GLU A 148 7.61 19.24 7.86
C GLU A 148 6.30 18.69 7.27
N MET A 149 6.41 17.76 6.32
CA MET A 149 5.26 17.10 5.67
C MET A 149 4.45 16.24 6.64
N PHE A 150 4.94 16.06 7.87
CA PHE A 150 4.43 15.04 8.78
C PHE A 150 3.72 15.59 10.00
N TRP A 151 3.70 16.92 10.18
CA TRP A 151 3.04 17.50 11.33
C TRP A 151 1.58 17.77 11.02
N ASN A 152 0.70 16.95 11.55
CA ASN A 152 -0.73 17.24 11.56
C ASN A 152 -1.11 17.80 12.97
N PRO A 153 -1.27 19.10 13.13
CA PRO A 153 -1.62 19.73 14.41
C PRO A 153 -3.01 19.32 14.92
N GLY A 154 -3.84 18.66 14.10
CA GLY A 154 -5.17 18.18 14.46
C GLY A 154 -5.23 16.71 14.86
N VAL A 155 -4.11 15.97 14.83
CA VAL A 155 -4.10 14.57 15.28
C VAL A 155 -3.76 14.52 16.76
N ASP A 156 -4.71 14.06 17.55
CA ASP A 156 -4.43 13.65 18.93
C ASP A 156 -3.68 12.33 18.94
N TRP A 157 -2.35 12.43 19.00
CA TRP A 157 -1.47 11.27 19.05
C TRP A 157 -1.69 10.35 20.26
N ASN A 158 -2.39 10.84 21.29
CA ASN A 158 -2.74 10.03 22.47
C ASN A 158 -3.95 9.14 22.21
N ASN A 159 -4.79 9.47 21.21
CA ASN A 159 -5.93 8.67 20.77
C ASN A 159 -5.66 7.89 19.47
N TYR A 160 -4.38 7.71 19.12
CA TYR A 160 -3.98 6.94 17.96
C TYR A 160 -4.27 5.46 18.20
N THR A 161 -5.41 5.00 17.72
CA THR A 161 -5.77 3.59 17.81
C THR A 161 -5.15 2.81 16.67
N ASN A 162 -4.17 1.99 16.99
CA ASN A 162 -3.73 0.93 16.09
C ASN A 162 -4.84 -0.12 16.04
N THR A 163 -5.34 -0.39 14.85
CA THR A 163 -6.36 -1.40 14.61
C THR A 163 -5.74 -2.58 13.89
N VAL A 164 -6.06 -3.79 14.32
CA VAL A 164 -5.70 -5.01 13.58
C VAL A 164 -6.88 -5.35 12.67
N TYR A 165 -6.64 -5.35 11.35
CA TYR A 165 -7.61 -5.80 10.37
C TYR A 165 -7.35 -7.25 10.02
N ALA A 166 -8.42 -8.05 9.95
CA ALA A 166 -8.38 -9.41 9.42
C ALA A 166 -9.04 -9.42 8.04
N ILE A 167 -8.30 -9.87 7.04
CA ILE A 167 -8.77 -9.94 5.67
C ILE A 167 -8.76 -11.38 5.20
N LEU A 168 -9.84 -11.81 4.53
CA LEU A 168 -9.91 -13.11 3.89
C LEU A 168 -9.00 -13.12 2.66
N ALA A 169 -7.97 -13.96 2.69
CA ALA A 169 -7.00 -14.06 1.61
C ALA A 169 -7.51 -14.84 0.38
N GLN A 170 -8.60 -15.60 0.54
CA GLN A 170 -9.07 -16.54 -0.50
C GLN A 170 -10.19 -16.00 -1.39
N THR A 171 -10.85 -14.94 -1.00
CA THR A 171 -11.93 -14.34 -1.81
C THR A 171 -11.51 -12.94 -2.18
N GLY A 172 -11.42 -12.66 -3.46
CA GLY A 172 -11.51 -11.29 -3.93
C GLY A 172 -12.76 -10.71 -3.28
N GLY A 173 -12.56 -9.73 -2.38
CA GLY A 173 -13.55 -9.34 -1.40
C GLY A 173 -14.96 -9.17 -1.96
N ASN A 174 -15.91 -9.64 -1.22
CA ASN A 174 -17.25 -9.14 -1.21
C ASN A 174 -17.34 -8.12 -0.10
#